data_0e502caff0109e5b2f080ccbd679aa31
#
_entry.id   0e502caff0109e5b2f080ccbd679aa31
#
_cell.length_a   1.000
_cell.length_b   1.000
_cell.length_c   1.000
_cell.angle_alpha   90.00
_cell.angle_beta   90.00
_cell.angle_gamma   90.00
#
_symmetry.space_group_name_H-M   'P 1'
#
loop_
_entity.id
_entity.type
_entity.pdbx_description
1 polymer ?
#
loop_
_entity_poly.entity_id
_entity_poly.type
_entity_poly.pdbx_seq_one_letter_code
_entity_poly.pdbx_strand_id
1 'polypeptide(L)'
;MSLIKPIPPKLREEMSQDKWYKKCCIADSECSNKIEWHHNLIFRGQRENVKEAILPVCQAHHRKADTREIREKLDHIMLQRMSDEQLEYYSKARNYKQYKIYLRKKYENSSSVRRKSNSM
;
A
#
# COMPACT_ATOMS: atom_id res chain seq x y z
N MET A 1 -10.76 -22.49 -6.31
CA MET A 1 -10.47 -22.13 -4.91
C MET A 1 -10.15 -20.66 -4.79
N SER A 2 -10.77 -19.98 -3.87
CA SER A 2 -10.57 -18.55 -3.74
C SER A 2 -9.34 -18.26 -2.88
N LEU A 3 -8.47 -17.37 -3.40
CA LEU A 3 -7.34 -16.84 -2.63
C LEU A 3 -7.73 -15.61 -1.83
N ILE A 4 -8.99 -15.17 -1.96
CA ILE A 4 -9.47 -13.96 -1.32
C ILE A 4 -10.17 -14.32 -0.03
N LYS A 5 -9.66 -13.81 1.08
CA LYS A 5 -10.35 -13.90 2.36
C LYS A 5 -11.28 -12.71 2.48
N PRO A 6 -12.56 -12.92 2.80
CA PRO A 6 -13.45 -11.77 3.03
C PRO A 6 -12.91 -10.91 4.16
N ILE A 7 -13.06 -9.61 4.04
CA ILE A 7 -12.66 -8.71 5.12
C ILE A 7 -13.63 -8.89 6.28
N PRO A 8 -13.14 -9.21 7.50
CA PRO A 8 -14.03 -9.40 8.64
C PRO A 8 -14.87 -8.13 8.91
N PRO A 9 -16.13 -8.29 9.36
CA PRO A 9 -16.99 -7.12 9.60
C PRO A 9 -16.39 -6.06 10.51
N LYS A 10 -15.70 -6.48 11.56
CA LYS A 10 -15.08 -5.54 12.49
C LYS A 10 -14.01 -4.70 11.81
N LEU A 11 -13.17 -5.33 11.00
CA LEU A 11 -12.13 -4.63 10.26
C LEU A 11 -12.73 -3.71 9.21
N ARG A 12 -13.77 -4.18 8.52
CA ARG A 12 -14.48 -3.38 7.52
C ARG A 12 -15.06 -2.12 8.14
N GLU A 13 -15.66 -2.25 9.32
CA GLU A 13 -16.21 -1.12 10.04
C GLU A 13 -15.12 -0.13 10.43
N GLU A 14 -14.02 -0.63 10.96
CA GLU A 14 -12.88 0.19 11.35
C GLU A 14 -12.34 1.00 10.18
N MET A 15 -12.17 0.35 9.03
CA MET A 15 -11.70 1.02 7.83
C MET A 15 -12.70 2.05 7.31
N SER A 16 -14.00 1.73 7.39
CA SER A 16 -15.06 2.64 6.93
C SER A 16 -15.09 3.93 7.73
N GLN A 17 -14.67 3.89 8.99
CA GLN A 17 -14.65 5.06 9.85
C GLN A 17 -13.35 5.85 9.75
N ASP A 18 -12.36 5.31 9.10
CA ASP A 18 -11.05 5.94 8.95
C ASP A 18 -11.04 6.82 7.70
N LYS A 19 -10.83 8.12 7.90
CA LYS A 19 -10.84 9.08 6.79
C LYS A 19 -9.80 8.77 5.73
N TRP A 20 -8.69 8.17 6.11
CA TRP A 20 -7.64 7.82 5.17
C TRP A 20 -8.16 6.87 4.08
N TYR A 21 -9.13 6.02 4.41
CA TYR A 21 -9.69 5.05 3.46
C TYR A 21 -10.72 5.64 2.50
N LYS A 22 -11.02 6.93 2.60
CA LYS A 22 -12.01 7.57 1.75
C LYS A 22 -11.43 8.18 0.48
N LYS A 23 -10.11 8.22 0.36
CA LYS A 23 -9.43 8.76 -0.80
C LYS A 23 -8.40 7.77 -1.31
N CYS A 24 -8.09 7.84 -2.61
CA CYS A 24 -7.03 7.02 -3.17
C CYS A 24 -5.69 7.37 -2.52
N CYS A 25 -4.97 6.35 -2.05
CA CYS A 25 -3.70 6.58 -1.36
C CYS A 25 -2.59 7.06 -2.30
N ILE A 26 -2.74 6.85 -3.61
CA ILE A 26 -1.79 7.37 -4.60
C ILE A 26 -2.05 8.85 -4.86
N ALA A 27 -3.31 9.24 -4.97
CA ALA A 27 -3.75 10.64 -5.04
C ALA A 27 -3.02 11.48 -6.10
N ASP A 28 -3.06 11.04 -7.34
CA ASP A 28 -2.49 11.81 -8.44
C ASP A 28 -3.57 12.26 -9.42
N SER A 29 -3.15 12.90 -10.53
CA SER A 29 -4.07 13.46 -11.51
C SER A 29 -4.86 12.41 -12.28
N GLU A 30 -4.47 11.15 -12.21
CA GLU A 30 -5.16 10.07 -12.92
C GLU A 30 -6.24 9.38 -12.11
N CYS A 31 -6.50 9.86 -10.88
CA CYS A 31 -7.49 9.24 -10.01
C CYS A 31 -8.90 9.37 -10.56
N SER A 32 -9.66 8.29 -10.44
CA SER A 32 -11.11 8.29 -10.67
C SER A 32 -11.83 8.52 -9.34
N ASN A 33 -13.15 8.66 -9.39
CA ASN A 33 -13.94 9.01 -8.20
C ASN A 33 -14.27 7.81 -7.30
N LYS A 34 -14.25 6.62 -7.85
CA LYS A 34 -14.66 5.43 -7.10
C LYS A 34 -13.48 4.82 -6.36
N ILE A 35 -13.61 4.65 -5.05
CA ILE A 35 -12.56 4.08 -4.21
C ILE A 35 -12.86 2.61 -3.93
N GLU A 36 -11.86 1.77 -4.09
CA GLU A 36 -11.94 0.34 -3.80
C GLU A 36 -10.85 -0.02 -2.80
N TRP A 37 -11.05 -1.09 -2.06
CA TRP A 37 -10.07 -1.56 -1.08
C TRP A 37 -9.24 -2.69 -1.70
N HIS A 38 -7.95 -2.47 -1.82
CA HIS A 38 -7.01 -3.37 -2.46
C HIS A 38 -6.18 -4.13 -1.41
N HIS A 39 -6.24 -5.45 -1.44
CA HIS A 39 -5.37 -6.29 -0.61
C HIS A 39 -3.98 -6.29 -1.21
N ASN A 40 -3.05 -5.60 -0.58
CA ASN A 40 -1.71 -5.43 -1.14
C ASN A 40 -0.68 -6.42 -0.59
N LEU A 41 -1.04 -7.23 0.40
CA LEU A 41 -0.13 -8.20 1.00
C LEU A 41 -0.61 -9.61 0.74
N ILE A 42 0.25 -10.40 0.10
CA ILE A 42 0.02 -11.83 -0.10
C ILE A 42 1.08 -12.57 0.69
N PHE A 43 0.64 -13.46 1.58
CA PHE A 43 1.53 -14.23 2.42
C PHE A 43 1.17 -15.70 2.30
N ARG A 44 2.13 -16.52 1.86
CA ARG A 44 1.91 -17.96 1.66
C ARG A 44 0.72 -18.24 0.75
N GLY A 45 0.59 -17.45 -0.32
CA GLY A 45 -0.46 -17.63 -1.32
C GLY A 45 -1.82 -17.08 -0.94
N GLN A 46 -1.95 -16.38 0.18
CA GLN A 46 -3.22 -15.84 0.63
C GLN A 46 -3.14 -14.33 0.83
N ARG A 47 -4.23 -13.64 0.51
CA ARG A 47 -4.35 -12.21 0.76
C ARG A 47 -4.63 -12.01 2.25
N GLU A 48 -3.85 -11.13 2.87
CA GLU A 48 -3.92 -10.91 4.32
C GLU A 48 -4.85 -9.78 4.69
N ASN A 49 -5.70 -10.02 5.69
CA ASN A 49 -6.63 -9.00 6.23
C ASN A 49 -5.95 -8.21 7.35
N VAL A 50 -4.92 -7.46 6.97
CA VAL A 50 -4.20 -6.57 7.87
C VAL A 50 -4.53 -5.15 7.44
N LYS A 51 -5.03 -4.32 8.36
CA LYS A 51 -5.47 -2.97 8.03
C LYS A 51 -4.42 -2.19 7.27
N GLU A 52 -3.17 -2.23 7.73
CA GLU A 52 -2.07 -1.51 7.11
C GLU A 52 -1.76 -1.97 5.69
N ALA A 53 -2.17 -3.19 5.34
CA ALA A 53 -1.90 -3.79 4.04
C ALA A 53 -3.12 -3.80 3.11
N ILE A 54 -4.25 -3.30 3.56
CA ILE A 54 -5.42 -3.08 2.70
C ILE A 54 -5.45 -1.60 2.39
N LEU A 55 -5.31 -1.25 1.12
CA LEU A 55 -5.11 0.13 0.71
C LEU A 55 -6.28 0.67 -0.09
N PRO A 56 -6.70 1.92 0.18
CA PRO A 56 -7.75 2.54 -0.64
C PRO A 56 -7.14 3.01 -1.96
N VAL A 57 -7.67 2.51 -3.06
CA VAL A 57 -7.22 2.91 -4.39
C VAL A 57 -8.44 3.24 -5.24
N CYS A 58 -8.31 4.23 -6.11
CA CYS A 58 -9.38 4.52 -7.05
C CYS A 58 -9.42 3.40 -8.10
N GLN A 59 -10.54 3.31 -8.80
CA GLN A 59 -10.74 2.27 -9.79
C GLN A 59 -9.65 2.30 -10.87
N ALA A 60 -9.25 3.50 -11.29
CA ALA A 60 -8.22 3.64 -12.32
C ALA A 60 -6.88 3.05 -11.86
N HIS A 61 -6.45 3.37 -10.64
CA HIS A 61 -5.20 2.82 -10.10
C HIS A 61 -5.31 1.36 -9.73
N HIS A 62 -6.48 0.91 -9.29
CA HIS A 62 -6.69 -0.50 -8.98
C HIS A 62 -6.49 -1.38 -10.22
N ARG A 63 -6.95 -0.91 -11.36
CA ARG A 63 -6.73 -1.63 -12.63
C ARG A 63 -5.27 -1.71 -13.02
N LYS A 64 -4.46 -0.76 -12.58
CA LYS A 64 -3.02 -0.70 -12.87
C LYS A 64 -2.16 -1.26 -11.74
N ALA A 65 -2.78 -1.83 -10.70
CA ALA A 65 -2.05 -2.28 -9.50
C ALA A 65 -1.01 -3.35 -9.80
N ASP A 66 -1.15 -4.07 -10.92
CA ASP A 66 -0.17 -5.08 -11.32
C ASP A 66 0.99 -4.50 -12.12
N THR A 67 0.89 -3.25 -12.57
CA THR A 67 2.03 -2.63 -13.24
C THR A 67 3.12 -2.34 -12.23
N ARG A 68 4.37 -2.42 -12.68
CA ARG A 68 5.50 -2.22 -11.80
C ARG A 68 5.46 -0.88 -11.08
N GLU A 69 5.14 0.17 -11.81
CA GLU A 69 5.11 1.52 -11.25
C GLU A 69 4.11 1.65 -10.12
N ILE A 70 2.87 1.24 -10.36
CA ILE A 70 1.80 1.37 -9.36
C ILE A 70 2.03 0.40 -8.21
N ARG A 71 2.46 -0.83 -8.52
CA ARG A 71 2.74 -1.82 -7.48
C ARG A 71 3.80 -1.33 -6.50
N GLU A 72 4.88 -0.73 -6.99
CA GLU A 72 5.92 -0.21 -6.11
C GLU A 72 5.42 0.93 -5.24
N LYS A 73 4.59 1.82 -5.81
CA LYS A 73 4.01 2.90 -5.02
C LYS A 73 3.11 2.36 -3.90
N LEU A 74 2.29 1.38 -4.22
CA LEU A 74 1.42 0.74 -3.22
C LEU A 74 2.26 0.03 -2.16
N ASP A 75 3.30 -0.70 -2.56
CA ASP A 75 4.18 -1.38 -1.63
C ASP A 75 4.87 -0.39 -0.69
N HIS A 76 5.33 0.74 -1.24
CA HIS A 76 5.96 1.77 -0.42
C HIS A 76 5.00 2.30 0.63
N ILE A 77 3.77 2.62 0.24
CA ILE A 77 2.75 3.10 1.16
C ILE A 77 2.45 2.05 2.24
N MET A 78 2.25 0.81 1.83
CA MET A 78 1.97 -0.28 2.76
C MET A 78 3.09 -0.46 3.79
N LEU A 79 4.33 -0.52 3.32
CA LEU A 79 5.46 -0.79 4.20
C LEU A 79 5.73 0.35 5.17
N GLN A 80 5.40 1.59 4.79
CA GLN A 80 5.49 2.71 5.72
C GLN A 80 4.44 2.63 6.82
N ARG A 81 3.29 2.02 6.55
CA ARG A 81 2.20 1.89 7.52
C ARG A 81 2.39 0.70 8.46
N MET A 82 3.10 -0.33 8.01
CA MET A 82 3.26 -1.56 8.80
C MET A 82 4.22 -1.34 9.97
N SER A 83 3.91 -1.96 11.11
CA SER A 83 4.77 -1.91 12.28
C SER A 83 6.00 -2.80 12.08
N ASP A 84 7.03 -2.58 12.91
CA ASP A 84 8.22 -3.41 12.86
C ASP A 84 7.90 -4.87 13.16
N GLU A 85 6.93 -5.10 14.05
CA GLU A 85 6.50 -6.47 14.38
C GLU A 85 5.85 -7.16 13.19
N GLN A 86 5.02 -6.42 12.44
CA GLN A 86 4.40 -6.95 11.23
C GLN A 86 5.44 -7.24 10.17
N LEU A 87 6.40 -6.34 9.99
CA LEU A 87 7.48 -6.54 9.01
C LEU A 87 8.30 -7.76 9.36
N GLU A 88 8.60 -7.95 10.63
CA GLU A 88 9.33 -9.13 11.10
C GLU A 88 8.58 -10.42 10.77
N TYR A 89 7.30 -10.44 11.07
CA TYR A 89 6.46 -11.61 10.84
C TYR A 89 6.39 -11.98 9.35
N TYR A 90 6.11 -11.00 8.51
CA TYR A 90 5.94 -11.25 7.08
C TYR A 90 7.25 -11.42 6.34
N SER A 91 8.37 -11.04 6.94
CA SER A 91 9.70 -11.26 6.34
C SER A 91 10.08 -12.72 6.27
N LYS A 92 9.31 -13.60 6.89
CA LYS A 92 9.51 -15.05 6.75
C LYS A 92 9.31 -15.51 5.31
N ALA A 93 8.49 -14.81 4.53
CA ALA A 93 8.22 -15.18 3.15
C ALA A 93 9.00 -14.34 2.15
N ARG A 94 9.31 -13.11 2.50
CA ARG A 94 10.02 -12.16 1.63
C ARG A 94 10.69 -11.12 2.52
N ASN A 95 11.89 -10.69 2.15
CA ASN A 95 12.63 -9.72 2.98
C ASN A 95 12.03 -8.32 2.87
N TYR A 96 10.94 -8.09 3.58
CA TYR A 96 10.23 -6.82 3.55
C TYR A 96 11.01 -5.68 4.20
N LYS A 97 11.89 -5.99 5.15
CA LYS A 97 12.72 -4.95 5.78
C LYS A 97 13.67 -4.31 4.78
N GLN A 98 14.35 -5.13 3.98
CA GLN A 98 15.23 -4.61 2.94
C GLN A 98 14.46 -3.92 1.83
N TYR A 99 13.31 -4.47 1.47
CA TYR A 99 12.46 -3.88 0.45
C TYR A 99 11.96 -2.50 0.89
N LYS A 100 11.60 -2.35 2.15
CA LYS A 100 11.19 -1.06 2.69
C LYS A 100 12.30 -0.02 2.57
N ILE A 101 13.53 -0.41 2.88
CA ILE A 101 14.70 0.48 2.77
C ILE A 101 14.91 0.90 1.32
N TYR A 102 14.85 -0.07 0.40
CA TYR A 102 14.99 0.20 -1.03
C TYR A 102 13.95 1.21 -1.51
N LEU A 103 12.68 0.99 -1.18
CA LEU A 103 11.60 1.88 -1.62
C LEU A 103 11.70 3.26 -0.99
N ARG A 104 12.10 3.33 0.28
CA ARG A 104 12.31 4.62 0.92
C ARG A 104 13.37 5.43 0.21
N LYS A 105 14.49 4.81 -0.12
CA LYS A 105 15.56 5.49 -0.86
C LYS A 105 15.09 5.95 -2.22
N LYS A 106 14.34 5.09 -2.91
CA LYS A 106 13.86 5.41 -4.26
C LYS A 106 12.88 6.59 -4.28
N TYR A 107 11.90 6.58 -3.38
CA TYR A 107 10.83 7.56 -3.41
C TYR A 107 11.09 8.79 -2.56
N GLU A 108 11.66 8.64 -1.39
CA GLU A 108 11.91 9.78 -0.51
C GLU A 108 13.13 10.57 -0.91
N ASN A 109 14.19 9.92 -1.35
CA ASN A 109 15.39 10.63 -1.81
C ASN A 109 15.08 11.47 -3.05
N SER A 110 14.29 10.93 -3.97
CA SER A 110 13.88 11.71 -5.15
C SER A 110 13.12 12.96 -4.75
N SER A 111 12.22 12.85 -3.79
CA SER A 111 11.48 13.98 -3.26
C SER A 111 12.40 14.98 -2.59
N SER A 112 13.36 14.49 -1.82
CA SER A 112 14.34 15.36 -1.15
C SER A 112 15.20 16.11 -2.14
N VAL A 113 15.66 15.44 -3.19
CA VAL A 113 16.46 16.07 -4.24
C VAL A 113 15.67 17.18 -4.92
N ARG A 114 14.41 16.91 -5.25
CA ARG A 114 13.56 17.93 -5.88
C ARG A 114 13.35 19.14 -4.98
N ARG A 115 13.15 18.91 -3.68
CA ARG A 115 12.97 20.00 -2.74
C ARG A 115 14.23 20.86 -2.62
N LYS A 116 15.40 20.22 -2.59
CA LYS A 116 16.67 20.95 -2.55
C LYS A 116 16.84 21.80 -3.80
N SER A 117 16.52 21.26 -4.96
CA SER A 117 16.58 22.01 -6.20
C SER A 117 15.69 23.23 -6.16
N ASN A 118 14.49 23.08 -5.61
CA ASN A 118 13.53 24.17 -5.54
C ASN A 118 13.93 25.26 -4.55
N SER A 119 14.71 24.91 -3.54
CA SER A 119 15.10 25.86 -2.52
C SER A 119 16.34 26.67 -2.91
N MET A 120 16.96 26.33 -4.00
CA MET A 120 18.08 27.08 -4.53
C MET A 120 17.62 28.02 -5.63
#